data_03a9350478e5bd977e4dd111a9385e54
#
_entry.id   03a9350478e5bd977e4dd111a9385e54
#
_cell.length_a   1.000
_cell.length_b   1.000
_cell.length_c   1.000
_cell.angle_alpha   90.00
_cell.angle_beta   90.00
_cell.angle_gamma   90.00
#
_symmetry.space_group_name_H-M   'P 1'
#
loop_
_entity.id
_entity.type
_entity.pdbx_description
1 polymer ?
#
loop_
_entity_poly.entity_id
_entity_poly.type
_entity_poly.pdbx_seq_one_letter_code
_entity_poly.pdbx_strand_id
1 'polypeptide(L)'
;MAEAIKETVSNLIGKLSGSAVEAPREPSTEEFQSLQKKYTDAGQGHVFAFAEELPTAEKSQLFHQLSNFDPTRINELANIALNPPKTEETTSTVEPLPESATASIIDSDAADLKKWFDSGLKEVADNNVAVVLMAGGQGTRLGSSAPKGCFDIGLLSQKSLFQLQAERIQKLQELAQKTHGVQSAVIPWYVMTSGPTRKPTEEFFEKSKYFGLDKNNVFIFEQGVLPCISNDGKILLESKGKAAVAPDGNGGIYQGLVTSGAREDMRKRGIKHIHIFGVDNCLVKVADPIFIGFSAAKDVDIATKVVRKRDAAESVGLIVQKNGKPDVVEYSEIDKETSEAKDPKQPDVLKFRAANIVNHYYSFRFLESIETWAHKLPHHVARKKIPCVNPENGEAVKPAKPNGIKLEQFIFDVFPLTPLNKFASIEVRREDEFSPLKNARGTGEDDPDTSRADILKQGQRWIEAAGGVVITDGEAFGVEVSPLISYAGENLDFLAGREIKAPAILEREE
;
A
#
# COMPACT_ATOMS: atom_id res chain seq x y z
N MET A 1 -33.64 14.13 8.92
CA MET A 1 -32.48 13.67 8.13
C MET A 1 -31.13 13.89 8.85
N ALA A 2 -30.87 15.05 9.46
CA ALA A 2 -29.66 15.31 10.24
C ALA A 2 -29.58 14.53 11.58
N GLU A 3 -30.69 14.21 12.21
CA GLU A 3 -30.73 13.42 13.45
C GLU A 3 -30.52 11.92 13.19
N ALA A 4 -31.06 11.37 12.12
CA ALA A 4 -30.83 9.98 11.75
C ALA A 4 -29.35 9.70 11.37
N ILE A 5 -28.65 10.69 10.80
CA ILE A 5 -27.22 10.61 10.51
C ILE A 5 -26.39 10.68 11.80
N LYS A 6 -26.81 11.50 12.79
CA LYS A 6 -26.14 11.59 14.09
C LYS A 6 -26.29 10.30 14.91
N GLU A 7 -27.44 9.67 14.86
CA GLU A 7 -27.69 8.41 15.59
C GLU A 7 -26.92 7.23 14.97
N THR A 8 -26.79 7.17 13.64
CA THR A 8 -25.98 6.18 12.94
C THR A 8 -24.49 6.38 13.22
N VAL A 9 -24.01 7.61 13.28
CA VAL A 9 -22.60 7.95 13.61
C VAL A 9 -22.31 7.70 15.09
N SER A 10 -23.26 7.98 16.01
CA SER A 10 -23.08 7.71 17.44
C SER A 10 -23.01 6.22 17.77
N ASN A 11 -23.78 5.38 17.07
CA ASN A 11 -23.74 3.93 17.22
C ASN A 11 -22.47 3.29 16.63
N LEU A 12 -21.81 3.94 15.67
CA LEU A 12 -20.49 3.52 15.15
C LEU A 12 -19.35 3.91 16.11
N ILE A 13 -19.46 5.02 16.83
CA ILE A 13 -18.40 5.51 17.73
C ILE A 13 -18.34 4.70 19.04
N GLY A 14 -19.45 4.09 19.48
CA GLY A 14 -19.49 3.23 20.69
C GLY A 14 -18.76 1.89 20.60
N LYS A 15 -18.24 1.50 19.43
CA LYS A 15 -17.57 0.21 19.20
C LYS A 15 -16.03 0.27 19.10
N LEU A 16 -15.41 1.40 19.47
CA LEU A 16 -13.96 1.63 19.35
C LEU A 16 -13.14 1.38 20.63
N SER A 17 -13.72 0.75 21.65
CA SER A 17 -12.95 0.26 22.82
C SER A 17 -12.80 -1.26 22.71
N GLY A 18 -11.54 -1.72 22.62
CA GLY A 18 -11.18 -3.12 22.42
C GLY A 18 -11.91 -4.10 23.33
N SER A 19 -12.84 -4.82 22.78
CA SER A 19 -13.42 -6.01 23.37
C SER A 19 -13.60 -7.06 22.28
N ALA A 20 -13.50 -8.32 22.66
CA ALA A 20 -13.68 -9.50 21.83
C ALA A 20 -14.75 -9.26 20.75
N VAL A 21 -14.47 -9.69 19.52
CA VAL A 21 -15.43 -9.65 18.41
C VAL A 21 -16.70 -10.32 18.88
N GLU A 22 -17.68 -9.54 19.33
CA GLU A 22 -19.03 -10.05 19.60
C GLU A 22 -19.56 -10.70 18.32
N ALA A 23 -20.14 -11.89 18.46
CA ALA A 23 -20.85 -12.52 17.35
C ALA A 23 -21.83 -11.49 16.74
N PRO A 24 -21.89 -11.37 15.39
CA PRO A 24 -22.76 -10.39 14.76
C PRO A 24 -24.20 -10.54 15.26
N ARG A 25 -24.82 -9.43 15.64
CA ARG A 25 -26.21 -9.39 16.10
C ARG A 25 -27.12 -10.13 15.13
N GLU A 26 -27.99 -10.98 15.63
CA GLU A 26 -29.02 -11.64 14.82
C GLU A 26 -29.95 -10.58 14.21
N PRO A 27 -30.13 -10.53 12.88
CA PRO A 27 -31.06 -9.61 12.24
C PRO A 27 -32.50 -9.94 12.59
N SER A 28 -33.37 -8.94 12.69
CA SER A 28 -34.79 -9.22 12.75
C SER A 28 -35.28 -9.82 11.44
N THR A 29 -36.42 -10.50 11.49
CA THR A 29 -37.07 -11.08 10.30
C THR A 29 -37.32 -9.98 9.24
N GLU A 30 -37.73 -8.81 9.66
CA GLU A 30 -38.02 -7.68 8.77
C GLU A 30 -36.75 -7.14 8.10
N GLU A 31 -35.65 -7.00 8.85
CA GLU A 31 -34.34 -6.59 8.31
C GLU A 31 -33.87 -7.59 7.25
N PHE A 32 -33.97 -8.87 7.57
CA PHE A 32 -33.54 -9.95 6.65
C PHE A 32 -34.37 -9.97 5.36
N GLN A 33 -35.70 -9.89 5.48
CA GLN A 33 -36.61 -9.84 4.33
C GLN A 33 -36.40 -8.59 3.47
N SER A 34 -36.16 -7.43 4.11
CA SER A 34 -35.85 -6.18 3.39
C SER A 34 -34.58 -6.32 2.56
N LEU A 35 -33.51 -6.89 3.14
CA LEU A 35 -32.27 -7.12 2.42
C LEU A 35 -32.47 -8.14 1.28
N GLN A 36 -33.16 -9.23 1.53
CA GLN A 36 -33.47 -10.26 0.52
C GLN A 36 -34.24 -9.65 -0.66
N LYS A 37 -35.23 -8.80 -0.36
CA LYS A 37 -35.99 -8.06 -1.38
C LYS A 37 -35.08 -7.17 -2.21
N LYS A 38 -34.19 -6.37 -1.57
CA LYS A 38 -33.25 -5.50 -2.27
C LYS A 38 -32.38 -6.27 -3.29
N TYR A 39 -31.88 -7.43 -2.92
CA TYR A 39 -31.11 -8.29 -3.81
C TYR A 39 -31.95 -8.93 -4.91
N THR A 40 -33.17 -9.34 -4.59
CA THR A 40 -34.09 -9.90 -5.58
C THR A 40 -34.49 -8.87 -6.62
N ASP A 41 -34.83 -7.66 -6.21
CA ASP A 41 -35.18 -6.53 -7.09
C ASP A 41 -33.99 -6.18 -8.02
N ALA A 42 -32.75 -6.33 -7.55
CA ALA A 42 -31.54 -6.17 -8.35
C ALA A 42 -31.16 -7.41 -9.19
N GLY A 43 -31.97 -8.46 -9.19
CA GLY A 43 -31.70 -9.70 -9.94
C GLY A 43 -30.57 -10.58 -9.34
N GLN A 44 -30.18 -10.32 -8.07
CA GLN A 44 -29.16 -11.07 -7.34
C GLN A 44 -29.75 -11.94 -6.21
N GLY A 45 -31.07 -12.24 -6.25
CA GLY A 45 -31.78 -12.97 -5.18
C GLY A 45 -31.25 -14.38 -4.90
N HIS A 46 -30.56 -15.00 -5.84
CA HIS A 46 -29.96 -16.34 -5.72
C HIS A 46 -28.93 -16.42 -4.56
N VAL A 47 -28.36 -15.30 -4.08
CA VAL A 47 -27.46 -15.31 -2.93
C VAL A 47 -28.15 -15.73 -1.62
N PHE A 48 -29.48 -15.74 -1.59
CA PHE A 48 -30.30 -16.23 -0.49
C PHE A 48 -30.97 -17.61 -0.76
N ALA A 49 -30.56 -18.32 -1.85
CA ALA A 49 -31.21 -19.57 -2.25
C ALA A 49 -31.26 -20.62 -1.12
N PHE A 50 -30.27 -20.65 -0.26
CA PHE A 50 -30.16 -21.62 0.85
C PHE A 50 -30.44 -20.99 2.22
N ALA A 51 -30.92 -19.75 2.30
CA ALA A 51 -31.03 -19.02 3.56
C ALA A 51 -31.91 -19.71 4.62
N GLU A 52 -32.95 -20.46 4.19
CA GLU A 52 -33.84 -21.19 5.09
C GLU A 52 -33.22 -22.49 5.63
N GLU A 53 -32.19 -23.01 4.95
CA GLU A 53 -31.45 -24.20 5.37
C GLU A 53 -30.30 -23.91 6.33
N LEU A 54 -29.91 -22.61 6.46
CA LEU A 54 -28.75 -22.21 7.24
C LEU A 54 -29.03 -22.22 8.74
N PRO A 55 -28.05 -22.65 9.57
CA PRO A 55 -28.06 -22.36 10.99
C PRO A 55 -28.14 -20.84 11.25
N THR A 56 -28.77 -20.43 12.36
CA THR A 56 -28.96 -19.02 12.70
C THR A 56 -27.68 -18.19 12.64
N ALA A 57 -26.56 -18.75 13.11
CA ALA A 57 -25.27 -18.06 13.07
C ALA A 57 -24.78 -17.80 11.64
N GLU A 58 -24.90 -18.76 10.74
CA GLU A 58 -24.51 -18.61 9.32
C GLU A 58 -25.47 -17.66 8.59
N LYS A 59 -26.76 -17.72 8.88
CA LYS A 59 -27.78 -16.80 8.35
C LYS A 59 -27.46 -15.36 8.75
N SER A 60 -27.05 -15.15 10.01
CA SER A 60 -26.62 -13.84 10.53
C SER A 60 -25.35 -13.37 9.83
N GLN A 61 -24.35 -14.23 9.64
CA GLN A 61 -23.12 -13.90 8.91
C GLN A 61 -23.40 -13.48 7.46
N LEU A 62 -24.23 -14.24 6.74
CA LEU A 62 -24.66 -13.92 5.37
C LEU A 62 -25.32 -12.55 5.31
N PHE A 63 -26.25 -12.28 6.24
CA PHE A 63 -26.93 -11.00 6.33
C PHE A 63 -25.92 -9.85 6.50
N HIS A 64 -25.02 -9.95 7.48
CA HIS A 64 -24.04 -8.90 7.73
C HIS A 64 -23.07 -8.72 6.57
N GLN A 65 -22.64 -9.81 5.91
CA GLN A 65 -21.79 -9.72 4.74
C GLN A 65 -22.50 -8.98 3.60
N LEU A 66 -23.71 -9.39 3.26
CA LEU A 66 -24.47 -8.80 2.15
C LEU A 66 -24.98 -7.38 2.44
N SER A 67 -25.19 -7.01 3.70
CA SER A 67 -25.57 -5.65 4.10
C SER A 67 -24.49 -4.61 3.79
N ASN A 68 -23.23 -5.05 3.62
CA ASN A 68 -22.13 -4.16 3.29
C ASN A 68 -22.02 -3.85 1.78
N PHE A 69 -22.85 -4.49 0.94
CA PHE A 69 -22.83 -4.29 -0.50
C PHE A 69 -24.14 -3.67 -1.00
N ASP A 70 -24.01 -2.87 -2.04
CA ASP A 70 -25.17 -2.43 -2.82
C ASP A 70 -25.26 -3.28 -4.10
N PRO A 71 -26.27 -4.19 -4.21
CA PRO A 71 -26.41 -5.06 -5.36
C PRO A 71 -26.63 -4.31 -6.68
N THR A 72 -27.25 -3.11 -6.64
CA THR A 72 -27.42 -2.27 -7.82
C THR A 72 -26.07 -1.78 -8.33
N ARG A 73 -25.23 -1.28 -7.40
CA ARG A 73 -23.88 -0.82 -7.71
C ARG A 73 -23.01 -1.97 -8.22
N ILE A 74 -23.12 -3.17 -7.63
CA ILE A 74 -22.41 -4.37 -8.10
C ILE A 74 -22.82 -4.71 -9.54
N ASN A 75 -24.10 -4.62 -9.89
CA ASN A 75 -24.57 -4.84 -11.26
C ASN A 75 -24.00 -3.81 -12.25
N GLU A 76 -23.92 -2.54 -11.88
CA GLU A 76 -23.28 -1.50 -12.71
C GLU A 76 -21.81 -1.83 -12.98
N LEU A 77 -21.06 -2.16 -11.92
CA LEU A 77 -19.66 -2.53 -12.03
C LEU A 77 -19.46 -3.80 -12.87
N ALA A 78 -20.32 -4.81 -12.67
CA ALA A 78 -20.31 -6.04 -13.44
C ALA A 78 -20.57 -5.76 -14.94
N ASN A 79 -21.56 -4.92 -15.24
CA ASN A 79 -21.88 -4.57 -16.63
C ASN A 79 -20.73 -3.84 -17.31
N ILE A 80 -20.11 -2.87 -16.66
CA ILE A 80 -18.94 -2.15 -17.20
C ILE A 80 -17.77 -3.13 -17.41
N ALA A 81 -17.53 -4.03 -16.46
CA ALA A 81 -16.43 -4.99 -16.51
C ALA A 81 -16.60 -6.06 -17.60
N LEU A 82 -17.83 -6.53 -17.81
CA LEU A 82 -18.15 -7.59 -18.79
C LEU A 82 -18.36 -7.02 -20.19
N ASN A 83 -18.82 -5.79 -20.29
CA ASN A 83 -19.11 -5.07 -21.53
C ASN A 83 -18.36 -3.73 -21.55
N PRO A 84 -17.02 -3.75 -21.58
CA PRO A 84 -16.26 -2.49 -21.58
C PRO A 84 -16.69 -1.64 -22.78
N PRO A 85 -16.91 -0.33 -22.59
CA PRO A 85 -17.22 0.56 -23.70
C PRO A 85 -16.12 0.41 -24.76
N LYS A 86 -16.52 0.30 -26.03
CA LYS A 86 -15.55 0.33 -27.14
C LYS A 86 -14.81 1.65 -27.03
N THR A 87 -13.57 1.61 -26.64
CA THR A 87 -12.67 2.76 -26.73
C THR A 87 -12.58 3.11 -28.21
N GLU A 88 -13.15 4.24 -28.61
CA GLU A 88 -12.69 4.87 -29.84
C GLU A 88 -11.18 5.06 -29.68
N GLU A 89 -10.40 4.61 -30.65
CA GLU A 89 -8.95 4.84 -30.72
C GLU A 89 -8.67 6.35 -30.84
N THR A 90 -9.00 7.11 -29.81
CA THR A 90 -8.45 8.44 -29.66
C THR A 90 -6.98 8.24 -29.34
N THR A 91 -6.11 8.65 -30.23
CA THR A 91 -4.66 8.66 -30.03
C THR A 91 -4.37 9.42 -28.73
N SER A 92 -4.24 8.67 -27.62
CA SER A 92 -3.88 9.28 -26.36
C SER A 92 -2.44 9.75 -26.43
N THR A 93 -2.21 11.03 -26.13
CA THR A 93 -0.85 11.55 -26.03
C THR A 93 -0.26 11.11 -24.69
N VAL A 94 0.84 10.37 -24.76
CA VAL A 94 1.63 9.96 -23.59
C VAL A 94 2.98 10.66 -23.65
N GLU A 95 3.31 11.40 -22.60
CA GLU A 95 4.57 12.14 -22.47
C GLU A 95 5.13 11.96 -21.05
N PRO A 96 6.45 12.12 -20.87
CA PRO A 96 7.01 12.26 -19.53
C PRO A 96 6.35 13.42 -18.78
N LEU A 97 6.31 13.34 -17.44
CA LEU A 97 5.91 14.50 -16.64
C LEU A 97 6.79 15.72 -16.96
N PRO A 98 6.23 16.94 -16.96
CA PRO A 98 7.01 18.16 -17.22
C PRO A 98 8.04 18.40 -16.09
N GLU A 99 9.14 19.08 -16.41
CA GLU A 99 10.21 19.43 -15.45
C GLU A 99 9.67 20.16 -14.22
N SER A 100 8.62 20.98 -14.36
CA SER A 100 7.99 21.67 -13.24
C SER A 100 7.35 20.73 -12.22
N ALA A 101 6.98 19.52 -12.62
CA ALA A 101 6.37 18.49 -11.78
C ALA A 101 7.39 17.41 -11.32
N THR A 102 8.66 17.53 -11.69
CA THR A 102 9.68 16.52 -11.39
C THR A 102 10.85 17.08 -10.59
N ALA A 103 11.54 16.20 -9.89
CA ALA A 103 12.85 16.42 -9.29
C ALA A 103 13.63 15.09 -9.28
N SER A 104 14.94 15.16 -9.02
CA SER A 104 15.79 13.98 -8.89
C SER A 104 16.78 14.19 -7.75
N ILE A 105 16.83 13.26 -6.80
CA ILE A 105 17.88 13.29 -5.78
C ILE A 105 19.27 12.98 -6.34
N ILE A 106 19.30 12.42 -7.57
CA ILE A 106 20.55 12.08 -8.25
C ILE A 106 21.19 13.33 -8.86
N ASP A 107 20.34 14.23 -9.42
CA ASP A 107 20.75 15.36 -10.22
C ASP A 107 20.53 16.72 -9.50
N SER A 108 19.82 16.75 -8.35
CA SER A 108 19.64 17.96 -7.54
C SER A 108 20.90 18.31 -6.76
N ASP A 109 21.12 19.58 -6.51
CA ASP A 109 22.25 20.02 -5.69
C ASP A 109 22.05 19.69 -4.19
N ALA A 110 23.17 19.69 -3.45
CA ALA A 110 23.15 19.35 -2.03
C ALA A 110 22.37 20.37 -1.18
N ALA A 111 22.25 21.63 -1.61
CA ALA A 111 21.53 22.66 -0.89
C ALA A 111 20.01 22.44 -0.96
N ASP A 112 19.50 22.07 -2.13
CA ASP A 112 18.08 21.73 -2.29
C ASP A 112 17.71 20.46 -1.49
N LEU A 113 18.53 19.41 -1.57
CA LEU A 113 18.32 18.18 -0.79
C LEU A 113 18.31 18.48 0.71
N LYS A 114 19.26 19.29 1.18
CA LYS A 114 19.31 19.72 2.58
C LYS A 114 18.08 20.52 2.98
N LYS A 115 17.64 21.46 2.15
CA LYS A 115 16.44 22.27 2.39
C LYS A 115 15.18 21.39 2.53
N TRP A 116 14.99 20.43 1.63
CA TRP A 116 13.86 19.49 1.71
C TRP A 116 13.97 18.60 2.95
N PHE A 117 15.16 18.09 3.25
CA PHE A 117 15.40 17.28 4.45
C PHE A 117 15.06 18.06 5.73
N ASP A 118 15.59 19.27 5.89
CA ASP A 118 15.38 20.10 7.09
C ASP A 118 13.89 20.45 7.26
N SER A 119 13.21 20.84 6.17
CA SER A 119 11.79 21.18 6.22
C SER A 119 10.92 19.95 6.51
N GLY A 120 11.20 18.81 5.89
CA GLY A 120 10.43 17.58 6.14
C GLY A 120 10.67 17.02 7.54
N LEU A 121 11.90 17.09 8.06
CA LEU A 121 12.19 16.69 9.44
C LEU A 121 11.50 17.61 10.46
N LYS A 122 11.34 18.90 10.11
CA LYS A 122 10.56 19.85 10.92
C LYS A 122 9.07 19.45 10.96
N GLU A 123 8.48 19.02 9.84
CA GLU A 123 7.10 18.52 9.82
C GLU A 123 6.94 17.26 10.70
N VAL A 124 7.96 16.41 10.75
CA VAL A 124 7.98 15.26 11.69
C VAL A 124 8.05 15.75 13.14
N ALA A 125 8.92 16.70 13.45
CA ALA A 125 9.06 17.29 14.80
C ALA A 125 7.77 17.99 15.27
N ASP A 126 6.98 18.53 14.34
CA ASP A 126 5.70 19.19 14.61
C ASP A 126 4.52 18.22 14.68
N ASN A 127 4.76 16.91 14.58
CA ASN A 127 3.72 15.83 14.57
C ASN A 127 2.72 15.96 13.40
N ASN A 128 3.13 16.52 12.27
CA ASN A 128 2.28 16.72 11.09
C ASN A 128 2.30 15.54 10.10
N VAL A 129 3.15 14.54 10.33
CA VAL A 129 3.41 13.42 9.41
C VAL A 129 2.82 12.13 9.92
N ALA A 130 2.14 11.40 9.06
CA ALA A 130 1.70 10.02 9.30
C ALA A 130 2.18 9.09 8.19
N VAL A 131 2.22 7.80 8.46
CA VAL A 131 2.54 6.78 7.46
C VAL A 131 1.44 5.74 7.36
N VAL A 132 1.15 5.30 6.15
CA VAL A 132 0.19 4.24 5.87
C VAL A 132 0.90 3.12 5.12
N LEU A 133 0.87 1.94 5.70
CA LEU A 133 1.46 0.74 5.14
C LEU A 133 0.40 -0.12 4.48
N MET A 134 0.57 -0.44 3.22
CA MET A 134 -0.25 -1.43 2.52
C MET A 134 0.31 -2.83 2.76
N ALA A 135 -0.31 -3.58 3.68
CA ALA A 135 0.14 -4.88 4.15
C ALA A 135 -0.95 -5.98 4.05
N GLY A 136 -1.89 -5.83 3.11
CA GLY A 136 -2.97 -6.80 2.89
C GLY A 136 -2.54 -8.14 2.29
N GLY A 137 -1.33 -8.23 1.74
CA GLY A 137 -0.83 -9.41 1.05
C GLY A 137 -0.33 -10.51 1.99
N GLN A 138 -0.63 -11.78 1.62
CA GLN A 138 0.00 -12.96 2.21
C GLN A 138 1.32 -13.29 1.52
N GLY A 139 2.22 -13.97 2.25
CA GLY A 139 3.51 -14.44 1.73
C GLY A 139 3.43 -15.73 0.87
N THR A 140 2.33 -15.99 0.19
CA THR A 140 2.10 -17.27 -0.50
C THR A 140 3.17 -17.58 -1.55
N ARG A 141 3.62 -16.60 -2.32
CA ARG A 141 4.74 -16.76 -3.27
C ARG A 141 6.07 -16.99 -2.58
N LEU A 142 6.20 -16.60 -1.31
CA LEU A 142 7.39 -16.81 -0.47
C LEU A 142 7.34 -18.15 0.28
N GLY A 143 6.31 -18.97 0.04
CA GLY A 143 6.11 -20.25 0.74
C GLY A 143 5.49 -20.10 2.13
N SER A 144 4.92 -18.94 2.48
CA SER A 144 4.30 -18.68 3.78
C SER A 144 2.82 -18.29 3.63
N SER A 145 1.98 -18.79 4.54
CA SER A 145 0.58 -18.34 4.68
C SER A 145 0.43 -17.11 5.59
N ALA A 146 1.50 -16.73 6.30
CA ALA A 146 1.51 -15.57 7.17
C ALA A 146 1.46 -14.23 6.36
N PRO A 147 1.07 -13.13 7.02
CA PRO A 147 1.20 -11.80 6.42
C PRO A 147 2.63 -11.54 5.95
N LYS A 148 2.79 -10.93 4.78
CA LYS A 148 4.12 -10.68 4.19
C LYS A 148 5.01 -9.84 5.12
N GLY A 149 4.43 -8.92 5.90
CA GLY A 149 5.17 -8.11 6.86
C GLY A 149 5.84 -8.88 8.00
N CYS A 150 5.37 -10.12 8.29
CA CYS A 150 5.99 -11.00 9.28
C CYS A 150 7.23 -11.74 8.74
N PHE A 151 7.51 -11.62 7.44
CA PHE A 151 8.56 -12.40 6.78
C PHE A 151 9.96 -11.88 7.16
N ASP A 152 10.85 -12.83 7.49
CA ASP A 152 12.29 -12.60 7.67
C ASP A 152 13.03 -12.97 6.38
N ILE A 153 13.72 -12.01 5.79
CA ILE A 153 14.49 -12.21 4.55
C ILE A 153 15.86 -12.88 4.80
N GLY A 154 16.17 -13.21 6.06
CA GLY A 154 17.42 -13.88 6.46
C GLY A 154 18.54 -12.90 6.78
N LEU A 155 18.24 -11.72 7.28
CA LEU A 155 19.22 -10.82 7.89
C LEU A 155 19.85 -11.45 9.14
N LEU A 156 21.02 -10.97 9.54
CA LEU A 156 21.69 -11.46 10.77
C LEU A 156 20.85 -11.22 12.02
N SER A 157 20.11 -10.11 12.05
CA SER A 157 19.17 -9.77 13.11
C SER A 157 17.91 -10.64 13.15
N GLN A 158 17.60 -11.34 12.05
CA GLN A 158 16.36 -12.09 11.85
C GLN A 158 15.08 -11.22 11.98
N LYS A 159 15.21 -9.90 11.76
CA LYS A 159 14.10 -8.97 11.86
C LYS A 159 13.10 -9.18 10.72
N SER A 160 11.81 -9.10 11.08
CA SER A 160 10.73 -9.09 10.08
C SER A 160 10.67 -7.76 9.34
N LEU A 161 9.99 -7.74 8.19
CA LEU A 161 9.75 -6.47 7.45
C LEU A 161 9.01 -5.44 8.32
N PHE A 162 8.04 -5.87 9.12
CA PHE A 162 7.37 -4.97 10.07
C PHE A 162 8.34 -4.36 11.07
N GLN A 163 9.25 -5.16 11.64
CA GLN A 163 10.23 -4.66 12.61
C GLN A 163 11.18 -3.65 11.98
N LEU A 164 11.71 -3.92 10.80
CA LEU A 164 12.59 -3.00 10.09
C LEU A 164 11.91 -1.64 9.83
N GLN A 165 10.62 -1.65 9.48
CA GLN A 165 9.86 -0.42 9.26
C GLN A 165 9.55 0.31 10.56
N ALA A 166 9.18 -0.40 11.62
CA ALA A 166 8.97 0.18 12.95
C ALA A 166 10.22 0.86 13.49
N GLU A 167 11.39 0.22 13.35
CA GLU A 167 12.67 0.79 13.77
C GLU A 167 13.05 2.03 12.97
N ARG A 168 12.73 2.09 11.66
CA ARG A 168 12.89 3.32 10.85
C ARG A 168 12.01 4.46 11.36
N ILE A 169 10.77 4.17 11.76
CA ILE A 169 9.89 5.17 12.39
C ILE A 169 10.51 5.68 13.69
N GLN A 170 10.93 4.79 14.58
CA GLN A 170 11.55 5.16 15.86
C GLN A 170 12.78 6.03 15.66
N LYS A 171 13.67 5.61 14.75
CA LYS A 171 14.90 6.37 14.48
C LYS A 171 14.61 7.77 13.95
N LEU A 172 13.64 7.89 13.06
CA LEU A 172 13.28 9.20 12.51
C LEU A 172 12.63 10.09 13.56
N GLN A 173 11.80 9.54 14.46
CA GLN A 173 11.25 10.27 15.60
C GLN A 173 12.38 10.79 16.53
N GLU A 174 13.35 9.93 16.85
CA GLU A 174 14.53 10.30 17.65
C GLU A 174 15.35 11.40 16.98
N LEU A 175 15.57 11.26 15.67
CA LEU A 175 16.32 12.26 14.89
C LEU A 175 15.63 13.63 14.89
N ALA A 176 14.30 13.65 14.70
CA ALA A 176 13.49 14.86 14.74
C ALA A 176 13.53 15.53 16.13
N GLN A 177 13.38 14.74 17.20
CA GLN A 177 13.47 15.22 18.58
C GLN A 177 14.82 15.86 18.86
N LYS A 178 15.91 15.18 18.51
CA LYS A 178 17.28 15.66 18.74
C LYS A 178 17.59 16.91 17.94
N THR A 179 17.21 16.93 16.67
CA THR A 179 17.55 18.05 15.76
C THR A 179 16.78 19.31 16.12
N HIS A 180 15.52 19.20 16.50
CA HIS A 180 14.65 20.36 16.79
C HIS A 180 14.46 20.65 18.28
N GLY A 181 15.06 19.87 19.18
CA GLY A 181 14.97 20.08 20.62
C GLY A 181 13.55 19.91 21.18
N VAL A 182 12.70 19.10 20.53
CA VAL A 182 11.35 18.82 21.00
C VAL A 182 11.31 17.59 21.88
N GLN A 183 10.43 17.58 22.88
CA GLN A 183 10.33 16.44 23.82
C GLN A 183 9.68 15.21 23.20
N SER A 184 8.83 15.41 22.19
CA SER A 184 8.11 14.34 21.53
C SER A 184 7.95 14.65 20.04
N ALA A 185 8.29 13.66 19.21
CA ALA A 185 7.93 13.63 17.81
C ALA A 185 7.30 12.26 17.55
N VAL A 186 6.08 12.23 17.03
CA VAL A 186 5.29 11.03 16.82
C VAL A 186 4.90 10.93 15.36
N ILE A 187 5.17 9.78 14.75
CA ILE A 187 4.69 9.42 13.42
C ILE A 187 3.67 8.29 13.62
N PRO A 188 2.36 8.56 13.59
CA PRO A 188 1.36 7.50 13.66
C PRO A 188 1.48 6.55 12.48
N TRP A 189 1.39 5.26 12.76
CA TRP A 189 1.52 4.18 11.78
C TRP A 189 0.18 3.50 11.53
N TYR A 190 -0.39 3.69 10.35
CA TYR A 190 -1.62 3.07 9.91
C TYR A 190 -1.29 1.86 9.04
N VAL A 191 -1.68 0.66 9.47
CA VAL A 191 -1.37 -0.60 8.81
C VAL A 191 -2.62 -1.17 8.17
N MET A 192 -2.70 -1.10 6.83
CA MET A 192 -3.79 -1.70 6.08
C MET A 192 -3.56 -3.18 5.88
N THR A 193 -4.50 -3.98 6.31
CA THR A 193 -4.54 -5.44 6.17
C THR A 193 -5.68 -5.86 5.23
N SER A 194 -5.82 -7.15 5.03
CA SER A 194 -7.00 -7.79 4.43
C SER A 194 -7.61 -8.78 5.41
N GLY A 195 -8.81 -9.26 5.18
CA GLY A 195 -9.48 -10.22 6.07
C GLY A 195 -8.57 -11.37 6.52
N PRO A 196 -7.88 -12.09 5.59
CA PRO A 196 -6.97 -13.18 5.97
C PRO A 196 -5.74 -12.75 6.76
N THR A 197 -5.29 -11.50 6.63
CA THR A 197 -4.05 -11.03 7.27
C THR A 197 -4.28 -10.19 8.52
N ARG A 198 -5.50 -9.71 8.79
CA ARG A 198 -5.82 -8.82 9.92
C ARG A 198 -5.41 -9.42 11.26
N LYS A 199 -6.07 -10.49 11.64
CA LYS A 199 -5.84 -11.13 12.94
C LYS A 199 -4.39 -11.62 13.12
N PRO A 200 -3.77 -12.33 12.15
CA PRO A 200 -2.36 -12.70 12.26
C PRO A 200 -1.40 -11.50 12.42
N THR A 201 -1.71 -10.36 11.79
CA THR A 201 -0.93 -9.14 11.95
C THR A 201 -1.08 -8.56 13.36
N GLU A 202 -2.29 -8.44 13.89
CA GLU A 202 -2.55 -7.95 15.25
C GLU A 202 -1.82 -8.81 16.29
N GLU A 203 -1.95 -10.14 16.21
CA GLU A 203 -1.27 -11.07 17.09
C GLU A 203 0.27 -10.95 17.02
N PHE A 204 0.81 -10.74 15.81
CA PHE A 204 2.24 -10.55 15.63
C PHE A 204 2.75 -9.24 16.25
N PHE A 205 2.01 -8.14 16.07
CA PHE A 205 2.32 -6.84 16.68
C PHE A 205 2.27 -6.91 18.21
N GLU A 206 1.24 -7.53 18.79
CA GLU A 206 1.11 -7.71 20.24
C GLU A 206 2.25 -8.55 20.79
N LYS A 207 2.53 -9.71 20.19
CA LYS A 207 3.63 -10.60 20.58
C LYS A 207 4.98 -9.87 20.52
N SER A 208 5.19 -9.03 19.53
CA SER A 208 6.42 -8.25 19.34
C SER A 208 6.40 -6.92 20.10
N LYS A 209 5.43 -6.70 21.01
CA LYS A 209 5.28 -5.45 21.78
C LYS A 209 5.34 -4.21 20.92
N TYR A 210 4.69 -4.27 19.75
CA TYR A 210 4.67 -3.20 18.74
C TYR A 210 6.07 -2.73 18.33
N PHE A 211 7.07 -3.63 18.44
CA PHE A 211 8.48 -3.36 18.10
C PHE A 211 9.07 -2.14 18.83
N GLY A 212 8.56 -1.81 20.03
CA GLY A 212 8.99 -0.66 20.82
C GLY A 212 8.24 0.66 20.50
N LEU A 213 7.33 0.68 19.53
CA LEU A 213 6.41 1.79 19.32
C LEU A 213 5.29 1.80 20.37
N ASP A 214 4.79 2.99 20.73
CA ASP A 214 3.55 3.08 21.52
C ASP A 214 2.37 2.54 20.70
N LYS A 215 1.67 1.53 21.25
CA LYS A 215 0.50 0.91 20.62
C LYS A 215 -0.59 1.91 20.24
N ASN A 216 -0.72 3.02 20.97
CA ASN A 216 -1.70 4.05 20.69
C ASN A 216 -1.38 4.85 19.41
N ASN A 217 -0.18 4.70 18.89
CA ASN A 217 0.27 5.29 17.64
C ASN A 217 0.30 4.29 16.47
N VAL A 218 -0.22 3.08 16.69
CA VAL A 218 -0.36 2.04 15.65
C VAL A 218 -1.84 1.73 15.45
N PHE A 219 -2.33 1.96 14.25
CA PHE A 219 -3.73 1.76 13.87
C PHE A 219 -3.83 0.70 12.78
N ILE A 220 -4.34 -0.50 13.11
CA ILE A 220 -4.50 -1.59 12.14
C ILE A 220 -5.94 -1.57 11.61
N PHE A 221 -6.10 -1.56 10.29
CA PHE A 221 -7.40 -1.56 9.63
C PHE A 221 -7.43 -2.49 8.41
N GLU A 222 -8.62 -2.76 7.88
CA GLU A 222 -8.78 -3.60 6.70
C GLU A 222 -9.11 -2.77 5.47
N GLN A 223 -8.56 -3.18 4.32
CA GLN A 223 -9.07 -2.75 3.03
C GLN A 223 -10.46 -3.34 2.76
N GLY A 224 -11.19 -2.73 1.83
CA GLY A 224 -12.48 -3.22 1.40
C GLY A 224 -12.40 -4.57 0.67
N VAL A 225 -13.54 -5.17 0.52
CA VAL A 225 -13.74 -6.37 -0.32
C VAL A 225 -14.90 -6.13 -1.27
N LEU A 226 -14.83 -6.76 -2.45
CA LEU A 226 -15.92 -6.78 -3.41
C LEU A 226 -16.35 -8.22 -3.68
N PRO A 227 -17.65 -8.45 -3.96
CA PRO A 227 -18.12 -9.76 -4.39
C PRO A 227 -17.43 -10.20 -5.68
N CYS A 228 -17.06 -11.46 -5.74
CA CYS A 228 -16.67 -12.11 -6.98
C CYS A 228 -17.91 -12.32 -7.86
N ILE A 229 -17.79 -12.02 -9.16
CA ILE A 229 -18.91 -11.98 -10.09
C ILE A 229 -18.68 -13.03 -11.16
N SER A 230 -19.69 -13.82 -11.48
CA SER A 230 -19.65 -14.80 -12.57
C SER A 230 -19.58 -14.12 -13.95
N ASN A 231 -19.28 -14.89 -15.01
CA ASN A 231 -19.21 -14.36 -16.37
C ASN A 231 -20.55 -13.84 -16.90
N ASP A 232 -21.67 -14.18 -16.25
CA ASP A 232 -23.02 -13.70 -16.54
C ASP A 232 -23.52 -12.62 -15.57
N GLY A 233 -22.63 -12.03 -14.78
CA GLY A 233 -22.91 -10.86 -13.92
C GLY A 233 -23.54 -11.21 -12.57
N LYS A 234 -23.50 -12.48 -12.12
CA LYS A 234 -24.08 -12.90 -10.84
C LYS A 234 -23.02 -12.97 -9.74
N ILE A 235 -23.39 -12.57 -8.54
CA ILE A 235 -22.53 -12.73 -7.35
C ILE A 235 -22.32 -14.23 -7.11
N LEU A 236 -21.06 -14.66 -6.99
CA LEU A 236 -20.72 -16.04 -6.69
C LEU A 236 -20.82 -16.31 -5.18
N LEU A 237 -21.28 -17.50 -4.82
CA LEU A 237 -21.29 -17.98 -3.45
C LEU A 237 -20.05 -18.85 -3.19
N GLU A 238 -19.33 -18.60 -2.11
CA GLU A 238 -18.24 -19.44 -1.61
C GLU A 238 -18.77 -20.69 -0.90
N SER A 239 -19.87 -20.51 -0.15
CA SER A 239 -20.64 -21.58 0.48
C SER A 239 -22.13 -21.21 0.46
N LYS A 240 -23.00 -22.09 0.94
CA LYS A 240 -24.46 -21.83 1.05
C LYS A 240 -24.77 -20.55 1.84
N GLY A 241 -23.95 -20.21 2.85
CA GLY A 241 -24.15 -19.05 3.73
C GLY A 241 -23.12 -17.93 3.56
N LYS A 242 -22.37 -17.91 2.45
CA LYS A 242 -21.30 -16.93 2.27
C LYS A 242 -21.10 -16.57 0.81
N ALA A 243 -21.13 -15.28 0.49
CA ALA A 243 -20.73 -14.79 -0.82
C ALA A 243 -19.21 -14.92 -1.01
N ALA A 244 -18.78 -15.30 -2.19
CA ALA A 244 -17.37 -15.26 -2.57
C ALA A 244 -16.95 -13.80 -2.72
N VAL A 245 -15.94 -13.39 -1.95
CA VAL A 245 -15.39 -12.03 -1.98
C VAL A 245 -13.90 -12.05 -2.24
N ALA A 246 -13.39 -10.95 -2.74
CA ALA A 246 -11.95 -10.73 -2.89
C ALA A 246 -11.61 -9.31 -2.40
N PRO A 247 -10.37 -9.08 -1.93
CA PRO A 247 -9.89 -7.73 -1.70
C PRO A 247 -10.08 -6.87 -2.94
N ASP A 248 -10.49 -5.63 -2.73
CA ASP A 248 -10.78 -4.65 -3.79
C ASP A 248 -9.52 -3.98 -4.39
N GLY A 249 -8.36 -4.59 -4.18
CA GLY A 249 -7.06 -4.09 -4.61
C GLY A 249 -6.44 -3.10 -3.63
N ASN A 250 -5.22 -2.61 -3.92
CA ASN A 250 -4.56 -1.64 -3.06
C ASN A 250 -5.22 -0.24 -3.11
N GLY A 251 -6.06 0.04 -4.11
CA GLY A 251 -6.90 1.23 -4.18
C GLY A 251 -8.05 1.24 -3.18
N GLY A 252 -8.44 0.07 -2.64
CA GLY A 252 -9.37 -0.04 -1.51
C GLY A 252 -8.92 0.68 -0.24
N ILE A 253 -7.65 1.14 -0.21
CA ILE A 253 -7.13 1.97 0.87
C ILE A 253 -7.95 3.23 1.12
N TYR A 254 -8.46 3.87 0.08
CA TYR A 254 -9.22 5.11 0.21
C TYR A 254 -10.52 4.90 0.99
N GLN A 255 -11.28 3.87 0.61
CA GLN A 255 -12.48 3.51 1.34
C GLN A 255 -12.14 2.96 2.73
N GLY A 256 -11.08 2.17 2.85
CA GLY A 256 -10.59 1.63 4.12
C GLY A 256 -10.25 2.72 5.14
N LEU A 257 -9.59 3.80 4.72
CA LEU A 257 -9.27 4.94 5.58
C LEU A 257 -10.53 5.63 6.14
N VAL A 258 -11.59 5.70 5.34
CA VAL A 258 -12.86 6.31 5.75
C VAL A 258 -13.63 5.39 6.69
N THR A 259 -13.87 4.14 6.27
CA THR A 259 -14.75 3.21 6.99
C THR A 259 -14.18 2.72 8.32
N SER A 260 -12.84 2.66 8.43
CA SER A 260 -12.16 2.27 9.67
C SER A 260 -12.09 3.38 10.72
N GLY A 261 -12.32 4.64 10.33
CA GLY A 261 -12.06 5.81 11.16
C GLY A 261 -10.61 6.28 11.18
N ALA A 262 -9.71 5.65 10.41
CA ALA A 262 -8.29 6.03 10.35
C ALA A 262 -8.11 7.48 9.88
N ARG A 263 -8.86 7.92 8.86
CA ARG A 263 -8.85 9.31 8.40
C ARG A 263 -9.31 10.29 9.49
N GLU A 264 -10.31 9.92 10.27
CA GLU A 264 -10.79 10.75 11.38
C GLU A 264 -9.77 10.84 12.52
N ASP A 265 -9.04 9.75 12.80
CA ASP A 265 -7.92 9.77 13.74
C ASP A 265 -6.78 10.68 13.25
N MET A 266 -6.43 10.63 11.96
CA MET A 266 -5.46 11.56 11.35
C MET A 266 -5.90 13.02 11.51
N ARG A 267 -7.19 13.33 11.29
CA ARG A 267 -7.75 14.67 11.47
C ARG A 267 -7.60 15.14 12.93
N LYS A 268 -7.95 14.32 13.90
CA LYS A 268 -7.81 14.62 15.33
C LYS A 268 -6.39 14.86 15.76
N ARG A 269 -5.42 14.17 15.13
CA ARG A 269 -4.00 14.35 15.37
C ARG A 269 -3.41 15.57 14.65
N GLY A 270 -4.16 16.24 13.77
CA GLY A 270 -3.67 17.37 12.99
C GLY A 270 -2.67 17.00 11.89
N ILE A 271 -2.74 15.76 11.38
CA ILE A 271 -1.85 15.28 10.31
C ILE A 271 -2.05 16.12 9.05
N LYS A 272 -0.96 16.49 8.39
CA LYS A 272 -0.94 17.25 7.13
C LYS A 272 -0.35 16.46 5.97
N HIS A 273 0.63 15.60 6.25
CA HIS A 273 1.44 14.88 5.27
C HIS A 273 1.34 13.40 5.52
N ILE A 274 1.00 12.62 4.50
CA ILE A 274 0.84 11.18 4.60
C ILE A 274 1.74 10.49 3.58
N HIS A 275 2.62 9.61 4.06
CA HIS A 275 3.43 8.72 3.23
C HIS A 275 2.78 7.35 3.15
N ILE A 276 2.44 6.88 1.94
CA ILE A 276 1.81 5.58 1.69
C ILE A 276 2.76 4.70 0.90
N PHE A 277 3.00 3.47 1.35
CA PHE A 277 3.94 2.55 0.72
C PHE A 277 3.56 1.08 0.91
N GLY A 278 4.12 0.20 0.07
CA GLY A 278 3.91 -1.25 0.14
C GLY A 278 4.85 -1.93 1.12
N VAL A 279 4.36 -3.00 1.75
CA VAL A 279 5.12 -3.81 2.73
C VAL A 279 6.28 -4.57 2.10
N ASP A 280 6.25 -4.76 0.80
CA ASP A 280 7.22 -5.57 0.07
C ASP A 280 8.53 -4.85 -0.28
N ASN A 281 8.60 -3.53 -0.19
CA ASN A 281 9.84 -2.80 -0.43
C ASN A 281 10.75 -2.82 0.81
N CYS A 282 11.79 -3.63 0.78
CA CYS A 282 12.72 -3.80 1.90
C CYS A 282 13.59 -2.56 2.18
N LEU A 283 13.82 -1.69 1.18
CA LEU A 283 14.63 -0.46 1.29
C LEU A 283 13.80 0.81 1.50
N VAL A 284 12.50 0.71 1.73
CA VAL A 284 11.65 1.90 1.87
C VAL A 284 12.17 2.84 2.97
N LYS A 285 12.39 4.11 2.66
CA LYS A 285 12.63 5.17 3.64
C LYS A 285 11.29 5.66 4.17
N VAL A 286 10.87 5.11 5.31
CA VAL A 286 9.56 5.39 5.92
C VAL A 286 9.50 6.84 6.38
N ALA A 287 8.48 7.61 5.96
CA ALA A 287 8.32 9.04 6.25
C ALA A 287 9.54 9.90 5.84
N ASP A 288 10.17 9.58 4.71
CA ASP A 288 11.39 10.25 4.25
C ASP A 288 11.28 11.78 4.29
N PRO A 289 12.13 12.46 5.10
CA PRO A 289 12.10 13.92 5.21
C PRO A 289 12.32 14.65 3.89
N ILE A 290 13.17 14.13 3.00
CA ILE A 290 13.39 14.74 1.68
C ILE A 290 12.09 14.70 0.88
N PHE A 291 11.40 13.57 0.88
CA PHE A 291 10.16 13.41 0.14
C PHE A 291 9.01 14.26 0.71
N ILE A 292 8.88 14.29 2.04
CA ILE A 292 7.88 15.13 2.72
C ILE A 292 8.18 16.63 2.46
N GLY A 293 9.41 17.06 2.64
CA GLY A 293 9.81 18.46 2.44
C GLY A 293 9.70 18.91 0.98
N PHE A 294 10.06 18.06 0.03
CA PHE A 294 9.86 18.29 -1.40
C PHE A 294 8.37 18.49 -1.73
N SER A 295 7.52 17.59 -1.25
CA SER A 295 6.08 17.63 -1.50
C SER A 295 5.41 18.85 -0.87
N ALA A 296 5.78 19.18 0.36
CA ALA A 296 5.31 20.35 1.07
C ALA A 296 5.75 21.65 0.38
N ALA A 297 7.01 21.74 -0.04
CA ALA A 297 7.56 22.93 -0.72
C ALA A 297 6.88 23.18 -2.09
N LYS A 298 6.44 22.14 -2.77
CA LYS A 298 5.67 22.24 -4.02
C LYS A 298 4.16 22.44 -3.80
N ASP A 299 3.67 22.37 -2.57
CA ASP A 299 2.24 22.43 -2.21
C ASP A 299 1.37 21.49 -3.06
N VAL A 300 1.85 20.26 -3.28
CA VAL A 300 1.13 19.26 -4.05
C VAL A 300 0.13 18.47 -3.22
N ASP A 301 -0.86 17.90 -3.88
CA ASP A 301 -1.82 16.99 -3.28
C ASP A 301 -1.34 15.55 -3.32
N ILE A 302 -0.66 15.18 -4.40
CA ILE A 302 -0.05 13.86 -4.59
C ILE A 302 1.38 14.03 -5.07
N ALA A 303 2.29 13.24 -4.50
CA ALA A 303 3.61 13.04 -5.08
C ALA A 303 3.97 11.55 -5.09
N THR A 304 4.91 11.18 -5.95
CA THR A 304 5.39 9.80 -6.07
C THR A 304 6.90 9.75 -6.13
N LYS A 305 7.50 8.78 -5.44
CA LYS A 305 8.88 8.39 -5.69
C LYS A 305 8.93 7.45 -6.89
N VAL A 306 9.92 7.64 -7.73
CA VAL A 306 10.20 6.77 -8.88
C VAL A 306 11.68 6.39 -8.90
N VAL A 307 11.99 5.26 -9.53
CA VAL A 307 13.37 4.88 -9.85
C VAL A 307 13.55 4.88 -11.35
N ARG A 308 14.78 5.06 -11.81
CA ARG A 308 15.07 4.88 -13.24
C ARG A 308 14.79 3.45 -13.66
N LYS A 309 14.08 3.29 -14.76
CA LYS A 309 13.92 2.02 -15.46
C LYS A 309 15.29 1.46 -15.80
N ARG A 310 15.53 0.16 -15.55
CA ARG A 310 16.83 -0.48 -15.83
C ARG A 310 17.12 -0.53 -17.32
N ASP A 311 16.09 -0.90 -18.08
CA ASP A 311 16.11 -1.01 -19.54
C ASP A 311 14.67 -0.90 -20.11
N ALA A 312 14.55 -0.88 -21.41
CA ALA A 312 13.25 -0.75 -22.10
C ALA A 312 12.31 -1.93 -21.85
N ALA A 313 12.84 -3.11 -21.54
CA ALA A 313 12.07 -4.34 -21.35
C ALA A 313 11.58 -4.56 -19.90
N GLU A 314 12.06 -3.77 -18.93
CA GLU A 314 11.66 -3.92 -17.53
C GLU A 314 10.13 -3.78 -17.40
N SER A 315 9.50 -4.82 -16.83
CA SER A 315 8.04 -4.90 -16.65
C SER A 315 7.58 -4.10 -15.43
N VAL A 316 7.46 -2.78 -15.61
CA VAL A 316 7.05 -1.86 -14.55
C VAL A 316 6.14 -0.77 -15.12
N GLY A 317 5.11 -0.37 -14.36
CA GLY A 317 4.27 0.79 -14.70
C GLY A 317 5.08 2.09 -14.68
N LEU A 318 4.77 3.00 -15.58
CA LEU A 318 5.48 4.27 -15.74
C LEU A 318 4.61 5.44 -15.31
N ILE A 319 5.19 6.34 -14.54
CA ILE A 319 4.58 7.63 -14.22
C ILE A 319 4.76 8.56 -15.41
N VAL A 320 3.65 9.02 -15.96
CA VAL A 320 3.60 9.81 -17.17
C VAL A 320 2.57 10.93 -17.08
N GLN A 321 2.56 11.79 -18.09
CA GLN A 321 1.44 12.65 -18.41
C GLN A 321 0.66 12.01 -19.56
N LYS A 322 -0.61 11.67 -19.34
CA LYS A 322 -1.53 11.15 -20.37
C LYS A 322 -2.65 12.15 -20.58
N ASN A 323 -2.79 12.66 -21.80
CA ASN A 323 -3.79 13.70 -22.13
C ASN A 323 -3.76 14.91 -21.17
N GLY A 324 -2.56 15.37 -20.79
CA GLY A 324 -2.36 16.51 -19.91
C GLY A 324 -2.59 16.27 -18.41
N LYS A 325 -2.78 15.00 -18.00
CA LYS A 325 -2.99 14.61 -16.61
C LYS A 325 -1.95 13.60 -16.14
N PRO A 326 -1.56 13.60 -14.86
CA PRO A 326 -0.69 12.54 -14.34
C PRO A 326 -1.40 11.20 -14.39
N ASP A 327 -0.67 10.16 -14.77
CA ASP A 327 -1.22 8.81 -14.90
C ASP A 327 -0.11 7.77 -14.72
N VAL A 328 -0.52 6.51 -14.55
CA VAL A 328 0.34 5.34 -14.65
C VAL A 328 -0.03 4.56 -15.90
N VAL A 329 0.95 4.35 -16.77
CA VAL A 329 0.79 3.50 -17.95
C VAL A 329 1.55 2.20 -17.72
N GLU A 330 0.84 1.09 -17.81
CA GLU A 330 1.44 -0.24 -17.64
C GLU A 330 2.35 -0.57 -18.83
N TYR A 331 3.41 -1.32 -18.59
CA TYR A 331 4.39 -1.68 -19.63
C TYR A 331 3.76 -2.39 -20.85
N SER A 332 2.65 -3.07 -20.66
CA SER A 332 1.91 -3.75 -21.72
C SER A 332 1.08 -2.80 -22.63
N GLU A 333 0.91 -1.55 -22.20
CA GLU A 333 0.16 -0.52 -22.95
C GLU A 333 1.09 0.37 -23.80
N ILE A 334 2.41 0.23 -23.63
CA ILE A 334 3.43 1.04 -24.33
C ILE A 334 4.00 0.21 -25.49
N ASP A 335 3.98 0.79 -26.69
CA ASP A 335 4.63 0.18 -27.84
C ASP A 335 6.16 0.17 -27.72
N LYS A 336 6.81 -0.68 -28.50
CA LYS A 336 8.25 -0.88 -28.45
C LYS A 336 9.05 0.39 -28.77
N GLU A 337 8.62 1.17 -29.75
CA GLU A 337 9.29 2.39 -30.19
C GLU A 337 9.29 3.44 -29.05
N THR A 338 8.14 3.63 -28.41
CA THR A 338 7.99 4.51 -27.25
C THR A 338 8.82 4.01 -26.07
N SER A 339 8.85 2.70 -25.80
CA SER A 339 9.59 2.15 -24.66
C SER A 339 11.11 2.27 -24.83
N GLU A 340 11.64 2.21 -26.06
CA GLU A 340 13.05 2.33 -26.41
C GLU A 340 13.50 3.78 -26.65
N ALA A 341 12.56 4.73 -26.75
CA ALA A 341 12.85 6.13 -27.02
C ALA A 341 13.81 6.72 -25.98
N LYS A 342 14.80 7.48 -26.48
CA LYS A 342 15.82 8.14 -25.65
C LYS A 342 15.45 9.57 -25.32
N ASP A 343 15.93 10.05 -24.17
CA ASP A 343 15.76 11.45 -23.78
C ASP A 343 16.60 12.35 -24.73
N PRO A 344 15.98 13.34 -25.41
CA PRO A 344 16.73 14.21 -26.31
C PRO A 344 17.84 15.02 -25.65
N LYS A 345 17.74 15.27 -24.33
CA LYS A 345 18.75 16.01 -23.55
C LYS A 345 19.82 15.09 -22.98
N GLN A 346 19.49 13.79 -22.78
CA GLN A 346 20.36 12.77 -22.19
C GLN A 346 20.26 11.47 -23.00
N PRO A 347 20.95 11.33 -24.13
CA PRO A 347 20.78 10.20 -25.07
C PRO A 347 21.09 8.82 -24.48
N ASP A 348 21.81 8.74 -23.37
CA ASP A 348 22.10 7.48 -22.69
C ASP A 348 20.92 7.01 -21.80
N VAL A 349 19.93 7.87 -21.58
CA VAL A 349 18.80 7.60 -20.68
C VAL A 349 17.50 7.43 -21.48
N LEU A 350 16.62 6.55 -21.02
CA LEU A 350 15.28 6.41 -21.61
C LEU A 350 14.45 7.66 -21.39
N LYS A 351 13.66 8.05 -22.42
CA LYS A 351 12.68 9.14 -22.32
C LYS A 351 11.59 8.82 -21.26
N PHE A 352 11.08 7.59 -21.29
CA PHE A 352 10.08 7.09 -20.34
C PHE A 352 10.76 6.22 -19.28
N ARG A 353 11.36 6.87 -18.28
CA ARG A 353 12.21 6.21 -17.26
C ARG A 353 11.65 6.16 -15.87
N ALA A 354 10.56 6.87 -15.60
CA ALA A 354 10.00 7.03 -14.26
C ALA A 354 9.21 5.79 -13.82
N ALA A 355 9.90 4.77 -13.33
CA ALA A 355 9.29 3.53 -12.87
C ALA A 355 8.53 3.74 -11.56
N ASN A 356 7.24 3.40 -11.54
CA ASN A 356 6.39 3.47 -10.36
C ASN A 356 6.77 2.37 -9.35
N ILE A 357 7.19 2.77 -8.17
CA ILE A 357 7.55 1.86 -7.08
C ILE A 357 6.50 1.81 -5.96
N VAL A 358 5.32 2.38 -6.21
CA VAL A 358 4.19 2.44 -5.27
C VAL A 358 4.62 3.02 -3.91
N ASN A 359 5.26 4.17 -3.97
CA ASN A 359 5.75 4.93 -2.83
C ASN A 359 5.26 6.36 -3.01
N HIS A 360 4.18 6.73 -2.29
CA HIS A 360 3.38 7.91 -2.57
C HIS A 360 3.28 8.83 -1.36
N TYR A 361 3.19 10.12 -1.62
CA TYR A 361 2.80 11.16 -0.69
C TYR A 361 1.38 11.63 -1.03
N TYR A 362 0.61 11.91 0.02
CA TYR A 362 -0.70 12.56 -0.08
C TYR A 362 -0.77 13.71 0.93
N SER A 363 -1.32 14.86 0.51
CA SER A 363 -1.73 15.88 1.46
C SER A 363 -2.99 15.40 2.21
N PHE A 364 -3.12 15.72 3.49
CA PHE A 364 -4.35 15.40 4.22
C PHE A 364 -5.58 16.08 3.61
N ARG A 365 -5.42 17.30 3.11
CA ARG A 365 -6.43 18.02 2.33
C ARG A 365 -7.03 17.17 1.20
N PHE A 366 -6.19 16.44 0.47
CA PHE A 366 -6.63 15.56 -0.59
C PHE A 366 -7.40 14.35 -0.06
N LEU A 367 -6.87 13.68 0.96
CA LEU A 367 -7.53 12.52 1.57
C LEU A 367 -8.84 12.91 2.30
N GLU A 368 -8.95 14.14 2.76
CA GLU A 368 -10.18 14.65 3.35
C GLU A 368 -11.33 14.73 2.35
N SER A 369 -11.02 14.88 1.05
CA SER A 369 -12.00 14.95 -0.03
C SER A 369 -12.41 13.60 -0.65
N ILE A 370 -12.00 12.47 -0.08
CA ILE A 370 -12.19 11.11 -0.66
C ILE A 370 -13.62 10.88 -1.16
N GLU A 371 -14.65 11.28 -0.42
CA GLU A 371 -16.05 11.05 -0.78
C GLU A 371 -16.46 11.76 -2.08
N THR A 372 -15.76 12.81 -2.47
CA THR A 372 -16.08 13.57 -3.68
C THR A 372 -15.61 12.90 -4.97
N TRP A 373 -14.66 11.96 -4.87
CA TRP A 373 -14.01 11.36 -6.03
C TRP A 373 -13.85 9.83 -5.98
N ALA A 374 -13.91 9.18 -4.81
CA ALA A 374 -13.67 7.73 -4.73
C ALA A 374 -14.63 6.90 -5.61
N HIS A 375 -15.87 7.37 -5.77
CA HIS A 375 -16.87 6.72 -6.65
C HIS A 375 -16.54 6.81 -8.15
N LYS A 376 -15.59 7.66 -8.54
CA LYS A 376 -15.16 7.86 -9.94
C LYS A 376 -14.00 6.95 -10.34
N LEU A 377 -13.36 6.29 -9.36
CA LEU A 377 -12.21 5.44 -9.62
C LEU A 377 -12.63 4.23 -10.48
N PRO A 378 -11.83 3.88 -11.49
CA PRO A 378 -12.08 2.72 -12.33
C PRO A 378 -11.93 1.42 -11.52
N HIS A 379 -12.47 0.34 -12.06
CA HIS A 379 -12.23 -1.01 -11.56
C HIS A 379 -11.56 -1.82 -12.65
N HIS A 380 -10.43 -2.40 -12.33
CA HIS A 380 -9.69 -3.31 -13.19
C HIS A 380 -10.24 -4.72 -13.05
N VAL A 381 -10.28 -5.45 -14.15
CA VAL A 381 -10.94 -6.75 -14.24
C VAL A 381 -9.91 -7.87 -14.27
N ALA A 382 -9.91 -8.71 -13.24
CA ALA A 382 -9.10 -9.91 -13.20
C ALA A 382 -9.98 -11.17 -13.39
N ARG A 383 -9.89 -11.83 -14.57
CA ARG A 383 -10.59 -13.09 -14.82
C ARG A 383 -9.91 -14.24 -14.09
N LYS A 384 -10.67 -14.97 -13.27
CA LYS A 384 -10.13 -15.99 -12.36
C LYS A 384 -11.00 -17.26 -12.35
N LYS A 385 -10.36 -18.37 -11.97
CA LYS A 385 -11.04 -19.59 -11.55
C LYS A 385 -11.44 -19.40 -10.10
N ILE A 386 -12.72 -19.19 -9.83
CA ILE A 386 -13.25 -18.88 -8.51
C ILE A 386 -14.03 -20.09 -8.02
N PRO A 387 -13.56 -20.84 -7.02
CA PRO A 387 -14.34 -21.89 -6.39
C PRO A 387 -15.67 -21.31 -5.89
N CYS A 388 -16.76 -22.00 -6.15
CA CYS A 388 -18.09 -21.49 -5.81
C CYS A 388 -19.05 -22.63 -5.52
N VAL A 389 -20.26 -22.29 -5.12
CA VAL A 389 -21.38 -23.22 -4.94
C VAL A 389 -22.36 -23.04 -6.09
N ASN A 390 -22.86 -24.11 -6.65
CA ASN A 390 -23.97 -24.05 -7.59
C ASN A 390 -25.25 -23.60 -6.86
N PRO A 391 -25.85 -22.46 -7.26
CA PRO A 391 -27.01 -21.92 -6.57
C PRO A 391 -28.28 -22.74 -6.70
N GLU A 392 -28.33 -23.74 -7.62
CA GLU A 392 -29.50 -24.61 -7.83
C GLU A 392 -29.52 -25.79 -6.88
N ASN A 393 -28.35 -26.37 -6.56
CA ASN A 393 -28.26 -27.61 -5.79
C ASN A 393 -27.33 -27.55 -4.58
N GLY A 394 -26.59 -26.46 -4.40
CA GLY A 394 -25.67 -26.28 -3.27
C GLY A 394 -24.38 -27.09 -3.37
N GLU A 395 -24.06 -27.70 -4.50
CA GLU A 395 -22.83 -28.47 -4.69
C GLU A 395 -21.61 -27.54 -4.92
N ALA A 396 -20.48 -27.96 -4.36
CA ALA A 396 -19.22 -27.24 -4.54
C ALA A 396 -18.68 -27.44 -5.96
N VAL A 397 -18.35 -26.33 -6.62
CA VAL A 397 -17.79 -26.29 -7.98
C VAL A 397 -16.36 -25.82 -7.95
N LYS A 398 -15.43 -26.62 -8.49
CA LYS A 398 -14.04 -26.23 -8.76
C LYS A 398 -13.86 -26.01 -10.26
N PRO A 399 -13.86 -24.77 -10.75
CA PRO A 399 -13.87 -24.50 -12.17
C PRO A 399 -12.53 -24.85 -12.84
N ALA A 400 -12.60 -25.53 -13.99
CA ALA A 400 -11.42 -25.86 -14.80
C ALA A 400 -10.92 -24.66 -15.62
N LYS A 401 -11.82 -23.71 -15.93
CA LYS A 401 -11.54 -22.47 -16.67
C LYS A 401 -12.01 -21.25 -15.85
N PRO A 402 -11.54 -20.03 -16.15
CA PRO A 402 -12.07 -18.81 -15.51
C PRO A 402 -13.59 -18.74 -15.64
N ASN A 403 -14.29 -18.77 -14.50
CA ASN A 403 -15.75 -18.73 -14.39
C ASN A 403 -16.28 -17.39 -13.89
N GLY A 404 -15.39 -16.47 -13.54
CA GLY A 404 -15.79 -15.18 -13.02
C GLY A 404 -14.66 -14.17 -12.99
N ILE A 405 -14.99 -13.02 -12.47
CA ILE A 405 -14.11 -11.85 -12.39
C ILE A 405 -13.98 -11.38 -10.93
N LYS A 406 -12.81 -10.86 -10.61
CA LYS A 406 -12.53 -10.02 -9.44
C LYS A 406 -12.36 -8.60 -9.92
N LEU A 407 -12.90 -7.67 -9.18
CA LEU A 407 -12.77 -6.23 -9.43
C LEU A 407 -11.75 -5.66 -8.46
N GLU A 408 -10.76 -4.96 -8.98
CA GLU A 408 -9.67 -4.38 -8.20
C GLU A 408 -9.50 -2.90 -8.57
N GLN A 409 -9.19 -2.07 -7.60
CA GLN A 409 -8.75 -0.69 -7.80
C GLN A 409 -7.27 -0.60 -7.46
N PHE A 410 -6.55 0.27 -8.16
CA PHE A 410 -5.16 0.57 -7.83
C PHE A 410 -5.05 1.92 -7.13
N ILE A 411 -4.11 2.02 -6.21
CA ILE A 411 -3.88 3.26 -5.46
C ILE A 411 -3.58 4.46 -6.37
N PHE A 412 -3.02 4.22 -7.54
CA PHE A 412 -2.68 5.26 -8.50
C PHE A 412 -3.84 5.63 -9.47
N ASP A 413 -4.98 4.93 -9.43
CA ASP A 413 -6.14 5.26 -10.26
C ASP A 413 -6.69 6.67 -9.98
N VAL A 414 -6.29 7.26 -8.87
CA VAL A 414 -6.65 8.63 -8.48
C VAL A 414 -5.80 9.70 -9.17
N PHE A 415 -4.66 9.35 -9.75
CA PHE A 415 -3.74 10.34 -10.33
C PHE A 415 -4.39 11.21 -11.40
N PRO A 416 -5.16 10.66 -12.37
CA PRO A 416 -5.83 11.47 -13.41
C PRO A 416 -6.89 12.45 -12.87
N LEU A 417 -7.31 12.30 -11.61
CA LEU A 417 -8.25 13.23 -10.97
C LEU A 417 -7.54 14.45 -10.38
N THR A 418 -6.21 14.40 -10.26
CA THR A 418 -5.39 15.48 -9.72
C THR A 418 -4.90 16.38 -10.85
N PRO A 419 -5.02 17.71 -10.73
CA PRO A 419 -4.44 18.61 -11.71
C PRO A 419 -2.91 18.54 -11.67
N LEU A 420 -2.27 18.71 -12.83
CA LEU A 420 -0.83 18.52 -12.98
C LEU A 420 0.02 19.43 -12.06
N ASN A 421 -0.45 20.65 -11.76
CA ASN A 421 0.20 21.57 -10.84
C ASN A 421 0.04 21.18 -9.35
N LYS A 422 -0.74 20.14 -9.05
CA LYS A 422 -0.90 19.55 -7.71
C LYS A 422 -0.35 18.12 -7.63
N PHE A 423 0.41 17.73 -8.65
CA PHE A 423 1.09 16.44 -8.73
C PHE A 423 2.59 16.64 -8.92
N ALA A 424 3.41 15.81 -8.26
CA ALA A 424 4.86 15.81 -8.46
C ALA A 424 5.45 14.40 -8.42
N SER A 425 6.67 14.28 -8.96
CA SER A 425 7.45 13.05 -8.90
C SER A 425 8.89 13.38 -8.51
N ILE A 426 9.50 12.55 -7.67
CA ILE A 426 10.91 12.64 -7.33
C ILE A 426 11.62 11.33 -7.64
N GLU A 427 12.66 11.42 -8.45
CA GLU A 427 13.51 10.28 -8.82
C GLU A 427 14.50 10.00 -7.69
N VAL A 428 14.57 8.73 -7.26
CA VAL A 428 15.45 8.26 -6.19
C VAL A 428 16.41 7.18 -6.70
N ARG A 429 17.50 6.95 -5.97
CA ARG A 429 18.42 5.85 -6.29
C ARG A 429 17.77 4.51 -5.97
N ARG A 430 17.75 3.61 -6.95
CA ARG A 430 17.16 2.26 -6.78
C ARG A 430 17.84 1.51 -5.64
N GLU A 431 19.14 1.50 -5.61
CA GLU A 431 19.96 0.82 -4.61
C GLU A 431 19.79 1.32 -3.19
N ASP A 432 19.23 2.51 -3.02
CA ASP A 432 18.98 3.11 -1.71
C ASP A 432 17.52 3.01 -1.25
N GLU A 433 16.56 2.81 -2.19
CA GLU A 433 15.15 2.95 -1.84
C GLU A 433 14.22 1.91 -2.44
N PHE A 434 14.70 1.00 -3.29
CA PHE A 434 13.82 0.03 -3.94
C PHE A 434 14.44 -1.36 -4.05
N SER A 435 13.97 -2.27 -3.22
CA SER A 435 14.26 -3.70 -3.29
C SER A 435 12.99 -4.48 -2.94
N PRO A 436 12.15 -4.79 -3.95
CA PRO A 436 10.87 -5.42 -3.71
C PRO A 436 11.00 -6.92 -3.46
N LEU A 437 10.20 -7.45 -2.52
CA LEU A 437 10.09 -8.86 -2.21
C LEU A 437 8.83 -9.44 -2.85
N LYS A 438 8.96 -10.09 -4.00
CA LYS A 438 7.82 -10.61 -4.78
C LYS A 438 7.87 -12.11 -5.02
N ASN A 439 9.07 -12.69 -5.15
CA ASN A 439 9.31 -14.04 -5.60
C ASN A 439 9.83 -14.95 -4.48
N ALA A 440 9.74 -16.26 -4.69
CA ALA A 440 10.30 -17.24 -3.79
C ALA A 440 11.84 -17.16 -3.76
N ARG A 441 12.42 -17.58 -2.65
CA ARG A 441 13.90 -17.69 -2.50
C ARG A 441 14.53 -18.51 -3.63
N GLY A 442 15.64 -18.03 -4.16
CA GLY A 442 16.41 -18.71 -5.19
C GLY A 442 15.96 -18.42 -6.62
N THR A 443 15.06 -17.46 -6.83
CA THR A 443 14.69 -17.00 -8.19
C THR A 443 15.72 -16.03 -8.77
N GLY A 444 16.53 -15.38 -7.93
CA GLY A 444 17.55 -14.43 -8.33
C GLY A 444 17.05 -13.04 -8.68
N GLU A 445 15.75 -12.79 -8.58
CA GLU A 445 15.12 -11.49 -8.83
C GLU A 445 13.96 -11.24 -7.86
N ASP A 446 13.94 -10.07 -7.23
CA ASP A 446 12.88 -9.62 -6.31
C ASP A 446 12.56 -10.69 -5.24
N ASP A 447 13.56 -11.38 -4.74
CA ASP A 447 13.46 -12.48 -3.80
C ASP A 447 14.15 -12.17 -2.44
N PRO A 448 14.01 -13.02 -1.41
CA PRO A 448 14.62 -12.78 -0.11
C PRO A 448 16.13 -12.61 -0.14
N ASP A 449 16.85 -13.31 -1.04
CA ASP A 449 18.31 -13.26 -1.11
C ASP A 449 18.78 -11.97 -1.77
N THR A 450 18.09 -11.52 -2.82
CA THR A 450 18.39 -10.23 -3.47
C THR A 450 18.07 -9.06 -2.53
N SER A 451 16.94 -9.09 -1.82
CA SER A 451 16.58 -8.03 -0.86
C SER A 451 17.53 -7.98 0.34
N ARG A 452 17.96 -9.15 0.84
CA ARG A 452 19.01 -9.23 1.89
C ARG A 452 20.30 -8.63 1.41
N ALA A 453 20.77 -9.01 0.22
CA ALA A 453 22.01 -8.50 -0.35
C ALA A 453 21.96 -6.97 -0.52
N ASP A 454 20.84 -6.41 -0.95
CA ASP A 454 20.68 -4.96 -1.13
C ASP A 454 20.76 -4.20 0.20
N ILE A 455 20.14 -4.70 1.28
CA ILE A 455 20.27 -4.11 2.63
C ILE A 455 21.70 -4.15 3.12
N LEU A 456 22.40 -5.29 2.97
CA LEU A 456 23.77 -5.43 3.44
C LEU A 456 24.75 -4.55 2.64
N LYS A 457 24.55 -4.42 1.33
CA LYS A 457 25.31 -3.49 0.47
C LYS A 457 25.03 -2.04 0.80
N GLN A 458 23.79 -1.70 1.15
CA GLN A 458 23.45 -0.35 1.60
C GLN A 458 24.20 0.00 2.89
N GLY A 459 24.19 -0.89 3.88
CA GLY A 459 24.96 -0.72 5.13
C GLY A 459 26.46 -0.56 4.87
N GLN A 460 27.04 -1.35 3.97
CA GLN A 460 28.43 -1.21 3.56
C GLN A 460 28.72 0.17 2.98
N ARG A 461 27.90 0.66 2.03
CA ARG A 461 28.08 2.01 1.45
C ARG A 461 28.02 3.11 2.52
N TRP A 462 27.14 2.98 3.51
CA TRP A 462 27.03 3.96 4.61
C TRP A 462 28.28 3.97 5.49
N ILE A 463 28.83 2.80 5.81
CA ILE A 463 30.06 2.64 6.59
C ILE A 463 31.26 3.24 5.83
N GLU A 464 31.39 2.95 4.56
CA GLU A 464 32.45 3.47 3.69
C GLU A 464 32.34 5.00 3.54
N ALA A 465 31.11 5.54 3.38
CA ALA A 465 30.87 6.97 3.34
C ALA A 465 31.23 7.70 4.65
N ALA A 466 31.10 7.00 5.79
CA ALA A 466 31.51 7.49 7.12
C ALA A 466 33.06 7.31 7.37
N GLY A 467 33.81 6.83 6.39
CA GLY A 467 35.26 6.62 6.51
C GLY A 467 35.68 5.29 7.15
N GLY A 468 34.74 4.36 7.33
CA GLY A 468 35.05 2.98 7.73
C GLY A 468 35.50 2.11 6.56
N VAL A 469 36.05 0.95 6.85
CA VAL A 469 36.49 -0.02 5.84
C VAL A 469 35.77 -1.35 6.08
N VAL A 470 35.07 -1.87 5.08
CA VAL A 470 34.43 -3.18 5.15
C VAL A 470 35.33 -4.21 4.46
N ILE A 471 35.75 -5.22 5.22
CA ILE A 471 36.55 -6.34 4.74
C ILE A 471 35.60 -7.51 4.44
N THR A 472 35.59 -7.95 3.18
CA THR A 472 34.79 -9.09 2.72
C THR A 472 35.70 -10.27 2.36
N ASP A 473 35.40 -11.45 2.88
CA ASP A 473 36.04 -12.71 2.50
C ASP A 473 35.16 -13.42 1.46
N GLY A 474 35.42 -13.21 0.18
CA GLY A 474 34.78 -13.93 -0.93
C GLY A 474 33.28 -13.67 -1.09
N GLU A 475 32.44 -14.51 -0.54
CA GLU A 475 31.00 -14.47 -0.72
C GLU A 475 30.25 -13.63 0.34
N ALA A 476 30.95 -12.94 1.24
CA ALA A 476 30.31 -12.13 2.29
C ALA A 476 29.70 -10.85 1.72
N PHE A 477 28.40 -10.66 1.93
CA PHE A 477 27.58 -9.59 1.33
C PHE A 477 27.42 -8.35 2.23
N GLY A 478 28.52 -7.73 2.69
CA GLY A 478 28.42 -6.44 3.38
C GLY A 478 28.00 -6.52 4.85
N VAL A 479 27.46 -5.43 5.39
CA VAL A 479 27.15 -5.25 6.80
C VAL A 479 25.69 -4.80 7.00
N GLU A 480 25.00 -5.47 7.91
CA GLU A 480 23.68 -5.01 8.37
C GLU A 480 23.85 -3.85 9.33
N VAL A 481 23.28 -2.70 9.01
CA VAL A 481 23.19 -1.55 9.91
C VAL A 481 21.75 -1.46 10.41
N SER A 482 21.56 -1.66 11.72
CA SER A 482 20.23 -1.56 12.33
C SER A 482 19.62 -0.19 12.08
N PRO A 483 18.33 -0.10 11.69
CA PRO A 483 17.67 1.18 11.55
C PRO A 483 17.68 2.04 12.82
N LEU A 484 17.81 1.44 14.01
CA LEU A 484 17.94 2.16 15.28
C LEU A 484 19.31 2.88 15.43
N ILE A 485 20.32 2.49 14.65
CA ILE A 485 21.61 3.21 14.61
C ILE A 485 21.57 4.34 13.61
N SER A 486 21.12 4.03 12.37
CA SER A 486 21.08 5.00 11.29
C SER A 486 19.84 4.79 10.43
N TYR A 487 19.16 5.89 10.12
CA TYR A 487 17.99 5.89 9.23
C TYR A 487 18.40 5.89 7.75
N ALA A 488 19.43 6.68 7.41
CA ALA A 488 19.86 6.87 6.03
C ALA A 488 21.38 7.06 5.85
N GLY A 489 22.19 6.56 6.77
CA GLY A 489 23.65 6.67 6.74
C GLY A 489 24.21 7.74 7.69
N GLU A 490 23.36 8.45 8.44
CA GLU A 490 23.77 9.44 9.42
C GLU A 490 24.25 8.79 10.73
N ASN A 491 25.00 9.56 11.55
CA ASN A 491 25.50 9.18 12.88
C ASN A 491 26.47 7.99 12.87
N LEU A 492 27.20 7.75 11.79
CA LEU A 492 28.17 6.68 11.67
C LEU A 492 29.64 7.15 11.77
N ASP A 493 29.87 8.42 12.12
CA ASP A 493 31.23 9.02 12.19
C ASP A 493 32.19 8.28 13.14
N PHE A 494 31.63 7.57 14.14
CA PHE A 494 32.41 6.73 15.06
C PHE A 494 33.08 5.54 14.39
N LEU A 495 32.73 5.23 13.13
CA LEU A 495 33.32 4.16 12.33
C LEU A 495 34.52 4.63 11.51
N ALA A 496 34.82 5.93 11.47
CA ALA A 496 35.95 6.46 10.69
C ALA A 496 37.26 5.80 11.09
N GLY A 497 37.95 5.23 10.11
CA GLY A 497 39.21 4.49 10.30
C GLY A 497 39.08 3.11 10.93
N ARG A 498 37.87 2.61 11.15
CA ARG A 498 37.66 1.25 11.69
C ARG A 498 37.48 0.24 10.56
N GLU A 499 38.03 -0.93 10.77
CA GLU A 499 37.82 -2.11 9.91
C GLU A 499 36.68 -2.96 10.48
N ILE A 500 35.73 -3.32 9.62
CA ILE A 500 34.58 -4.18 9.94
C ILE A 500 34.66 -5.41 9.03
N LYS A 501 34.79 -6.57 9.64
CA LYS A 501 34.84 -7.83 8.90
C LYS A 501 33.40 -8.33 8.62
N ALA A 502 33.03 -8.40 7.34
CA ALA A 502 31.74 -8.93 6.91
C ALA A 502 31.73 -10.48 6.91
N PRO A 503 30.54 -11.14 7.13
CA PRO A 503 29.29 -10.51 7.46
C PRO A 503 29.24 -10.01 8.90
N ALA A 504 28.70 -8.83 9.13
CA ALA A 504 28.56 -8.24 10.47
C ALA A 504 27.20 -7.51 10.61
N ILE A 505 26.84 -7.26 11.85
CA ILE A 505 25.69 -6.43 12.20
C ILE A 505 26.12 -5.32 13.14
N LEU A 506 25.65 -4.11 12.88
CA LEU A 506 25.74 -2.98 13.81
C LEU A 506 24.40 -2.77 14.45
N GLU A 507 24.30 -3.07 15.72
CA GLU A 507 23.11 -2.87 16.55
C GLU A 507 23.39 -1.90 17.70
N ARG A 508 22.33 -1.30 18.26
CA ARG A 508 22.43 -0.51 19.48
C ARG A 508 22.68 -1.49 20.63
N GLU A 509 23.71 -1.23 21.46
CA GLU A 509 23.87 -1.94 22.73
C GLU A 509 22.65 -1.65 23.61
N GLU A 510 22.06 -2.69 24.21
CA GLU A 510 20.90 -2.59 25.11
C GLU A 510 21.23 -1.85 26.41
#